data_c2c2adade29c879f2315128a4c31da8e
#
_entry.id   c2c2adade29c879f2315128a4c31da8e
#
_cell.length_a   1.000
_cell.length_b   1.000
_cell.length_c   1.000
_cell.angle_alpha   90.00
_cell.angle_beta   90.00
_cell.angle_gamma   90.00
#
_symmetry.space_group_name_H-M   'P 1'
#
loop_
_entity.id
_entity.type
_entity.pdbx_description
1 polymer ?
#
loop_
_entity_poly.entity_id
_entity_poly.type
_entity_poly.pdbx_seq_one_letter_code
_entity_poly.pdbx_strand_id
1 'polypeptide(L)'
;VSRNGPGETITDDLLDKAHLLRQEVGLVFQIFNLFPHKSVLENIMLAPMVVKKESREQAEENAVRLLKKVGLEECIHRDPATLSGGQKQRAAIARALAMNPKVMLYDEPTSALDPELVKEVLQVMRDLDAEGMTQVIVTHEMRFARKASDYIVFMDKGEIVEVDDGDILFTNPKNERTREFLRHFEGDAL
;
A
#
# COMPACT_ATOMS: atom_id res chain seq x y z
N VAL A 1 10.38 -2.68 -18.21
CA VAL A 1 9.45 -3.73 -18.70
C VAL A 1 9.41 -3.57 -20.21
N SER A 2 10.18 -4.40 -20.95
CA SER A 2 10.09 -4.44 -22.41
C SER A 2 8.67 -4.87 -22.78
N ARG A 3 7.98 -4.07 -23.58
CA ARG A 3 6.72 -4.45 -24.22
C ARG A 3 7.06 -5.56 -25.20
N ASN A 4 6.65 -6.77 -24.88
CA ASN A 4 6.66 -7.86 -25.85
C ASN A 4 5.74 -7.46 -27.02
N GLY A 5 6.20 -7.65 -28.25
CA GLY A 5 5.41 -7.33 -29.43
C GLY A 5 4.16 -8.21 -29.54
N PRO A 6 3.18 -7.87 -30.38
CA PRO A 6 1.98 -8.64 -30.55
C PRO A 6 2.33 -10.02 -31.13
N GLY A 7 2.28 -11.08 -30.32
CA GLY A 7 2.50 -12.46 -30.76
C GLY A 7 3.27 -13.38 -29.82
N GLU A 8 3.84 -12.89 -28.70
CA GLU A 8 4.47 -13.80 -27.73
C GLU A 8 3.40 -14.52 -26.90
N THR A 9 3.35 -15.83 -27.05
CA THR A 9 2.50 -16.71 -26.24
C THR A 9 3.02 -16.70 -24.80
N ILE A 10 2.16 -16.39 -23.83
CA ILE A 10 2.50 -16.50 -22.41
C ILE A 10 2.77 -17.98 -22.13
N THR A 11 4.01 -18.32 -21.80
CA THR A 11 4.41 -19.68 -21.45
C THR A 11 4.07 -20.00 -20.00
N ASP A 12 3.86 -21.28 -19.66
CA ASP A 12 3.61 -21.73 -18.29
C ASP A 12 4.72 -21.29 -17.33
N ASP A 13 5.99 -21.33 -17.75
CA ASP A 13 7.14 -20.83 -16.98
C ASP A 13 7.01 -19.33 -16.64
N LEU A 14 6.50 -18.51 -17.56
CA LEU A 14 6.27 -17.09 -17.31
C LEU A 14 5.12 -16.87 -16.33
N LEU A 15 4.07 -17.67 -16.40
CA LEU A 15 2.95 -17.65 -15.46
C LEU A 15 3.40 -18.05 -14.06
N ASP A 16 4.21 -19.09 -13.93
CA ASP A 16 4.75 -19.55 -12.65
C ASP A 16 5.66 -18.49 -12.01
N LYS A 17 6.56 -17.88 -12.78
CA LYS A 17 7.38 -16.77 -12.32
C LYS A 17 6.53 -15.57 -11.87
N ALA A 18 5.51 -15.22 -12.63
CA ALA A 18 4.59 -14.15 -12.26
C ALA A 18 3.80 -14.49 -10.97
N HIS A 19 3.47 -15.75 -10.76
CA HIS A 19 2.79 -16.22 -9.55
C HIS A 19 3.68 -16.10 -8.32
N LEU A 20 4.95 -16.48 -8.42
CA LEU A 20 5.94 -16.30 -7.34
C LEU A 20 6.16 -14.82 -7.01
N LEU A 21 6.34 -13.97 -8.02
CA LEU A 21 6.51 -12.52 -7.81
C LEU A 21 5.31 -11.88 -7.09
N ARG A 22 4.08 -12.28 -7.42
CA ARG A 22 2.87 -11.79 -6.75
C ARG A 22 2.81 -12.13 -5.27
N GLN A 23 3.50 -13.18 -4.82
CA GLN A 23 3.59 -13.51 -3.40
C GLN A 23 4.56 -12.61 -2.64
N GLU A 24 5.54 -12.03 -3.35
CA GLU A 24 6.54 -11.13 -2.77
C GLU A 24 6.13 -9.66 -2.77
N VAL A 25 5.00 -9.33 -3.40
CA VAL A 25 4.50 -7.95 -3.53
C VAL A 25 3.13 -7.85 -2.88
N GLY A 26 3.03 -7.05 -1.83
CA GLY A 26 1.74 -6.67 -1.23
C GLY A 26 1.13 -5.50 -2.00
N LEU A 27 -0.18 -5.53 -2.23
CA LEU A 27 -0.89 -4.44 -2.90
C LEU A 27 -2.10 -4.00 -2.08
N VAL A 28 -2.18 -2.71 -1.82
CA VAL A 28 -3.26 -2.03 -1.11
C VAL A 28 -3.90 -1.03 -2.04
N PHE A 29 -5.19 -1.20 -2.31
CA PHE A 29 -5.96 -0.35 -3.21
C PHE A 29 -6.63 0.81 -2.48
N GLN A 30 -7.06 1.81 -3.22
CA GLN A 30 -7.91 2.89 -2.78
C GLN A 30 -9.23 2.38 -2.18
N ILE A 31 -9.84 1.36 -2.80
CA ILE A 31 -11.01 0.65 -2.29
C ILE A 31 -10.50 -0.54 -1.46
N PHE A 32 -10.96 -0.66 -0.23
CA PHE A 32 -10.45 -1.62 0.77
C PHE A 32 -10.47 -3.09 0.34
N ASN A 33 -11.41 -3.47 -0.55
CA ASN A 33 -11.56 -4.81 -1.13
C ASN A 33 -11.56 -5.97 -0.12
N LEU A 34 -12.09 -5.73 1.09
CA LEU A 34 -12.28 -6.81 2.09
C LEU A 34 -13.41 -7.72 1.65
N PHE A 35 -13.26 -9.01 1.90
CA PHE A 35 -14.30 -10.01 1.63
C PHE A 35 -15.46 -9.81 2.60
N PRO A 36 -16.67 -9.42 2.16
CA PRO A 36 -17.76 -9.00 3.03
C PRO A 36 -18.40 -10.14 3.81
N HIS A 37 -18.21 -11.38 3.39
CA HIS A 37 -18.75 -12.59 4.03
C HIS A 37 -17.74 -13.29 4.94
N LYS A 38 -16.64 -12.61 5.27
CA LYS A 38 -15.58 -13.09 6.16
C LYS A 38 -15.31 -12.06 7.25
N SER A 39 -15.04 -12.54 8.46
CA SER A 39 -14.55 -11.66 9.53
C SER A 39 -13.23 -10.98 9.14
N VAL A 40 -12.82 -9.98 9.90
CA VAL A 40 -11.52 -9.32 9.73
C VAL A 40 -10.38 -10.34 9.82
N LEU A 41 -10.40 -11.21 10.80
CA LEU A 41 -9.43 -12.28 10.97
C LEU A 41 -9.35 -13.19 9.74
N GLU A 42 -10.50 -13.69 9.28
CA GLU A 42 -10.57 -14.58 8.12
C GLU A 42 -10.11 -13.92 6.83
N ASN A 43 -10.29 -12.61 6.68
CA ASN A 43 -9.75 -11.84 5.56
C ASN A 43 -8.22 -11.91 5.50
N ILE A 44 -7.56 -11.87 6.65
CA ILE A 44 -6.10 -11.86 6.75
C ILE A 44 -5.55 -13.28 6.62
N MET A 45 -6.20 -14.28 7.19
CA MET A 45 -5.78 -15.68 7.16
C MET A 45 -5.89 -16.33 5.78
N LEU A 46 -6.79 -15.85 4.93
CA LEU A 46 -7.19 -16.54 3.71
C LEU A 46 -6.01 -16.80 2.76
N ALA A 47 -5.24 -15.76 2.43
CA ALA A 47 -4.14 -15.90 1.48
C ALA A 47 -2.99 -16.80 1.99
N PRO A 48 -2.51 -16.68 3.24
CA PRO A 48 -1.54 -17.61 3.81
C PRO A 48 -1.99 -19.07 3.74
N MET A 49 -3.23 -19.36 4.11
CA MET A 49 -3.77 -20.72 4.09
C MET A 49 -3.91 -21.28 2.66
N VAL A 50 -4.40 -20.45 1.72
CA VAL A 50 -4.69 -20.93 0.34
C VAL A 50 -3.43 -20.99 -0.50
N VAL A 51 -2.57 -19.97 -0.44
CA VAL A 51 -1.41 -19.82 -1.32
C VAL A 51 -0.17 -20.49 -0.73
N LYS A 52 0.15 -20.19 0.54
CA LYS A 52 1.34 -20.72 1.22
C LYS A 52 1.10 -22.07 1.88
N LYS A 53 -0.16 -22.53 1.95
CA LYS A 53 -0.55 -23.78 2.60
C LYS A 53 -0.22 -23.81 4.10
N GLU A 54 -0.20 -22.64 4.73
CA GLU A 54 -0.02 -22.54 6.19
C GLU A 54 -1.17 -23.24 6.93
N SER A 55 -0.90 -23.82 8.09
CA SER A 55 -1.94 -24.36 8.92
C SER A 55 -2.85 -23.23 9.44
N ARG A 56 -4.07 -23.60 9.87
CA ARG A 56 -5.02 -22.62 10.41
C ARG A 56 -4.43 -21.90 11.62
N GLU A 57 -3.77 -22.65 12.49
CA GLU A 57 -3.16 -22.14 13.73
C GLU A 57 -2.05 -21.12 13.42
N GLN A 58 -1.17 -21.44 12.46
CA GLN A 58 -0.10 -20.54 12.02
C GLN A 58 -0.67 -19.26 11.40
N ALA A 59 -1.65 -19.39 10.50
CA ALA A 59 -2.30 -18.26 9.84
C ALA A 59 -3.04 -17.37 10.85
N GLU A 60 -3.71 -17.97 11.87
CA GLU A 60 -4.42 -17.25 12.92
C GLU A 60 -3.46 -16.47 13.83
N GLU A 61 -2.39 -17.11 14.31
CA GLU A 61 -1.36 -16.45 15.13
C GLU A 61 -0.75 -15.25 14.41
N ASN A 62 -0.37 -15.43 13.13
CA ASN A 62 0.15 -14.36 12.30
C ASN A 62 -0.89 -13.24 12.10
N ALA A 63 -2.13 -13.58 11.81
CA ALA A 63 -3.20 -12.60 11.60
C ALA A 63 -3.49 -11.78 12.87
N VAL A 64 -3.53 -12.39 14.04
CA VAL A 64 -3.71 -11.69 15.33
C VAL A 64 -2.55 -10.74 15.59
N ARG A 65 -1.30 -11.17 15.35
CA ARG A 65 -0.10 -10.33 15.46
C ARG A 65 -0.17 -9.12 14.54
N LEU A 66 -0.60 -9.31 13.30
CA LEU A 66 -0.73 -8.23 12.33
C LEU A 66 -1.87 -7.27 12.66
N LEU A 67 -3.00 -7.78 13.15
CA LEU A 67 -4.10 -6.93 13.61
C LEU A 67 -3.68 -6.06 14.80
N LYS A 68 -2.92 -6.60 15.72
CA LYS A 68 -2.31 -5.84 16.81
C LYS A 68 -1.39 -4.75 16.26
N LYS A 69 -0.53 -5.08 15.30
CA LYS A 69 0.39 -4.14 14.66
C LYS A 69 -0.31 -2.94 14.04
N VAL A 70 -1.49 -3.12 13.44
CA VAL A 70 -2.27 -2.03 12.83
C VAL A 70 -3.33 -1.44 13.77
N GLY A 71 -3.32 -1.79 15.07
CA GLY A 71 -4.24 -1.27 16.09
C GLY A 71 -5.70 -1.69 15.88
N LEU A 72 -5.93 -2.95 15.56
CA LEU A 72 -7.27 -3.54 15.31
C LEU A 72 -7.57 -4.77 16.16
N GLU A 73 -6.97 -4.93 17.34
CA GLU A 73 -7.21 -6.07 18.22
C GLU A 73 -8.69 -6.25 18.56
N GLU A 74 -9.40 -5.16 18.79
CA GLU A 74 -10.83 -5.18 19.14
C GLU A 74 -11.74 -5.52 17.96
N CYS A 75 -11.17 -5.57 16.75
CA CYS A 75 -11.93 -5.81 15.52
C CYS A 75 -11.76 -7.22 14.95
N ILE A 76 -11.01 -8.10 15.59
CA ILE A 76 -10.61 -9.43 15.09
C ILE A 76 -11.80 -10.23 14.52
N HIS A 77 -12.90 -10.31 15.24
CA HIS A 77 -14.08 -11.10 14.85
C HIS A 77 -15.20 -10.26 14.22
N ARG A 78 -14.95 -8.95 13.98
CA ARG A 78 -15.98 -8.08 13.41
C ARG A 78 -16.18 -8.34 11.92
N ASP A 79 -17.40 -8.06 11.48
CA ASP A 79 -17.74 -7.99 10.06
C ASP A 79 -17.12 -6.71 9.44
N PRO A 80 -16.45 -6.78 8.29
CA PRO A 80 -15.93 -5.61 7.59
C PRO A 80 -16.95 -4.49 7.36
N ALA A 81 -18.24 -4.82 7.19
CA ALA A 81 -19.29 -3.82 7.01
C ALA A 81 -19.43 -2.89 8.23
N THR A 82 -19.08 -3.36 9.43
CA THR A 82 -19.20 -2.61 10.69
C THR A 82 -17.97 -1.74 11.03
N LEU A 83 -16.93 -1.76 10.19
CA LEU A 83 -15.71 -1.01 10.38
C LEU A 83 -15.82 0.41 9.81
N SER A 84 -15.11 1.37 10.43
CA SER A 84 -14.86 2.68 9.82
C SER A 84 -13.97 2.55 8.57
N GLY A 85 -13.92 3.58 7.73
CA GLY A 85 -13.04 3.62 6.55
C GLY A 85 -11.57 3.37 6.90
N GLY A 86 -11.05 4.06 7.94
CA GLY A 86 -9.68 3.88 8.42
C GLY A 86 -9.41 2.46 8.97
N GLN A 87 -10.37 1.88 9.69
CA GLN A 87 -10.26 0.49 10.14
C GLN A 87 -10.24 -0.50 8.96
N LYS A 88 -11.07 -0.30 7.95
CA LYS A 88 -11.07 -1.11 6.72
C LYS A 88 -9.72 -1.04 6.00
N GLN A 89 -9.15 0.14 5.88
CA GLN A 89 -7.86 0.33 5.20
C GLN A 89 -6.72 -0.31 5.99
N ARG A 90 -6.68 -0.14 7.32
CA ARG A 90 -5.69 -0.80 8.17
C ARG A 90 -5.83 -2.34 8.13
N ALA A 91 -7.04 -2.87 8.05
CA ALA A 91 -7.27 -4.30 7.84
C ALA A 91 -6.78 -4.77 6.45
N ALA A 92 -6.96 -3.96 5.39
CA ALA A 92 -6.42 -4.25 4.06
C ALA A 92 -4.89 -4.26 4.04
N ILE A 93 -4.25 -3.34 4.78
CA ILE A 93 -2.78 -3.34 4.97
C ILE A 93 -2.34 -4.62 5.70
N ALA A 94 -2.99 -4.98 6.81
CA ALA A 94 -2.68 -6.21 7.54
C ALA A 94 -2.84 -7.47 6.67
N ARG A 95 -3.88 -7.51 5.83
CA ARG A 95 -4.09 -8.60 4.87
C ARG A 95 -2.96 -8.71 3.83
N ALA A 96 -2.47 -7.60 3.32
CA ALA A 96 -1.34 -7.60 2.39
C ALA A 96 -0.06 -8.06 3.09
N LEU A 97 0.19 -7.61 4.32
CA LEU A 97 1.34 -8.01 5.14
C LEU A 97 1.34 -9.50 5.51
N ALA A 98 0.16 -10.15 5.56
CA ALA A 98 0.06 -11.57 5.93
C ALA A 98 0.80 -12.49 4.97
N MET A 99 1.02 -12.06 3.74
CA MET A 99 1.85 -12.78 2.76
C MET A 99 3.35 -12.58 2.98
N ASN A 100 3.76 -11.81 4.00
CA ASN A 100 5.16 -11.46 4.25
C ASN A 100 5.88 -10.94 2.98
N PRO A 101 5.35 -9.89 2.35
CA PRO A 101 5.89 -9.38 1.10
C PRO A 101 7.25 -8.69 1.31
N LYS A 102 8.05 -8.63 0.25
CA LYS A 102 9.31 -7.85 0.21
C LYS A 102 9.06 -6.37 -0.08
N VAL A 103 7.97 -6.07 -0.79
CA VAL A 103 7.58 -4.72 -1.20
C VAL A 103 6.08 -4.52 -1.01
N MET A 104 5.70 -3.38 -0.47
CA MET A 104 4.30 -2.95 -0.39
C MET A 104 4.02 -1.87 -1.42
N LEU A 105 3.00 -2.07 -2.23
CA LEU A 105 2.48 -1.08 -3.17
C LEU A 105 1.18 -0.51 -2.64
N TYR A 106 1.05 0.81 -2.66
CA TYR A 106 -0.16 1.53 -2.24
C TYR A 106 -0.67 2.39 -3.39
N ASP A 107 -1.93 2.20 -3.75
CA ASP A 107 -2.61 3.00 -4.76
C ASP A 107 -3.63 3.89 -4.07
N GLU A 108 -3.27 5.15 -3.83
CA GLU A 108 -4.08 6.16 -3.14
C GLU A 108 -4.74 5.67 -1.83
N PRO A 109 -3.98 5.16 -0.86
CA PRO A 109 -4.52 4.44 0.30
C PRO A 109 -5.40 5.29 1.23
N THR A 110 -5.41 6.60 1.07
CA THR A 110 -6.12 7.54 1.95
C THR A 110 -7.25 8.33 1.26
N SER A 111 -7.36 8.25 -0.06
CA SER A 111 -8.28 9.09 -0.85
C SER A 111 -9.77 8.86 -0.57
N ALA A 112 -10.13 7.67 -0.06
CA ALA A 112 -11.50 7.32 0.32
C ALA A 112 -11.81 7.54 1.81
N LEU A 113 -10.93 8.27 2.54
CA LEU A 113 -11.02 8.46 3.99
C LEU A 113 -11.30 9.91 4.37
N ASP A 114 -12.03 10.08 5.48
CA ASP A 114 -12.14 11.37 6.13
C ASP A 114 -10.78 11.83 6.69
N PRO A 115 -10.48 13.14 6.72
CA PRO A 115 -9.17 13.67 7.14
C PRO A 115 -8.68 13.21 8.52
N GLU A 116 -9.61 12.94 9.44
CA GLU A 116 -9.27 12.43 10.78
C GLU A 116 -8.71 11.00 10.73
N LEU A 117 -9.24 10.17 9.82
CA LEU A 117 -8.84 8.76 9.65
C LEU A 117 -7.56 8.59 8.83
N VAL A 118 -7.24 9.58 7.99
CA VAL A 118 -5.99 9.59 7.18
C VAL A 118 -4.76 9.42 8.05
N LYS A 119 -4.70 10.15 9.17
CA LYS A 119 -3.53 10.14 10.08
C LYS A 119 -3.22 8.74 10.63
N GLU A 120 -4.25 7.95 10.95
CA GLU A 120 -4.09 6.59 11.49
C GLU A 120 -3.47 5.66 10.45
N VAL A 121 -3.91 5.74 9.19
CA VAL A 121 -3.38 4.93 8.09
C VAL A 121 -1.95 5.32 7.76
N LEU A 122 -1.68 6.62 7.64
CA LEU A 122 -0.32 7.12 7.39
C LEU A 122 0.65 6.79 8.53
N GLN A 123 0.17 6.69 9.77
CA GLN A 123 1.00 6.27 10.89
C GLN A 123 1.42 4.81 10.75
N VAL A 124 0.50 3.91 10.40
CA VAL A 124 0.84 2.50 10.13
C VAL A 124 1.89 2.39 9.02
N MET A 125 1.77 3.18 7.95
CA MET A 125 2.75 3.16 6.86
C MET A 125 4.14 3.65 7.31
N ARG A 126 4.20 4.69 8.15
CA ARG A 126 5.47 5.15 8.76
C ARG A 126 6.10 4.11 9.69
N ASP A 127 5.29 3.41 10.47
CA ASP A 127 5.78 2.37 11.37
C ASP A 127 6.38 1.20 10.58
N LEU A 128 5.78 0.86 9.43
CA LEU A 128 6.32 -0.15 8.50
C LEU A 128 7.63 0.30 7.86
N ASP A 129 7.74 1.57 7.48
CA ASP A 129 8.97 2.16 6.95
C ASP A 129 10.11 2.10 7.99
N ALA A 130 9.83 2.51 9.23
CA ALA A 130 10.79 2.43 10.34
C ALA A 130 11.27 1.00 10.63
N GLU A 131 10.50 -0.02 10.27
CA GLU A 131 10.88 -1.43 10.34
C GLU A 131 11.67 -1.90 9.10
N GLY A 132 11.91 -1.03 8.13
CA GLY A 132 12.66 -1.33 6.90
C GLY A 132 11.83 -1.94 5.77
N MET A 133 10.51 -1.79 5.80
CA MET A 133 9.65 -2.26 4.71
C MET A 133 9.80 -1.35 3.48
N THR A 134 10.23 -1.90 2.37
CA THR A 134 10.22 -1.18 1.09
C THR A 134 8.80 -0.88 0.64
N GLN A 135 8.51 0.39 0.38
CA GLN A 135 7.17 0.85 0.03
C GLN A 135 7.19 1.70 -1.24
N VAL A 136 6.23 1.50 -2.13
CA VAL A 136 5.95 2.37 -3.28
C VAL A 136 4.54 2.90 -3.13
N ILE A 137 4.38 4.22 -3.10
CA ILE A 137 3.12 4.86 -2.71
C ILE A 137 2.71 5.85 -3.80
N VAL A 138 1.54 5.63 -4.39
CA VAL A 138 0.86 6.65 -5.19
C VAL A 138 -0.04 7.43 -4.24
N THR A 139 0.16 8.74 -4.15
CA THR A 139 -0.58 9.58 -3.20
C THR A 139 -0.64 11.03 -3.65
N HIS A 140 -1.67 11.74 -3.19
CA HIS A 140 -1.80 13.18 -3.25
C HIS A 140 -1.55 13.86 -1.88
N GLU A 141 -1.17 13.09 -0.86
CA GLU A 141 -0.81 13.59 0.46
C GLU A 141 0.62 14.17 0.45
N MET A 142 0.77 15.39 -0.06
CA MET A 142 2.09 16.00 -0.32
C MET A 142 2.95 16.13 0.93
N ARG A 143 2.36 16.47 2.09
CA ARG A 143 3.08 16.56 3.36
C ARG A 143 3.63 15.21 3.83
N PHE A 144 2.88 14.15 3.58
CA PHE A 144 3.33 12.80 3.89
C PHE A 144 4.44 12.38 2.91
N ALA A 145 4.23 12.54 1.61
CA ALA A 145 5.21 12.23 0.59
C ALA A 145 6.56 12.89 0.90
N ARG A 146 6.58 14.21 1.18
CA ARG A 146 7.81 14.95 1.50
C ARG A 146 8.56 14.39 2.70
N LYS A 147 7.84 13.98 3.78
CA LYS A 147 8.44 13.59 5.06
C LYS A 147 8.78 12.12 5.19
N ALA A 148 8.14 11.26 4.38
CA ALA A 148 8.22 9.81 4.54
C ALA A 148 8.90 9.11 3.36
N SER A 149 9.32 9.84 2.32
CA SER A 149 9.92 9.22 1.14
C SER A 149 11.41 9.50 1.06
N ASP A 150 12.21 8.48 0.75
CA ASP A 150 13.60 8.64 0.33
C ASP A 150 13.67 9.31 -1.05
N TYR A 151 12.77 8.92 -1.95
CA TYR A 151 12.68 9.47 -3.32
C TYR A 151 11.24 9.73 -3.70
N ILE A 152 11.02 10.81 -4.45
CA ILE A 152 9.74 11.12 -5.08
C ILE A 152 9.87 11.09 -6.57
N VAL A 153 8.92 10.43 -7.23
CA VAL A 153 8.78 10.38 -8.69
C VAL A 153 7.57 11.21 -9.08
N PHE A 154 7.80 12.37 -9.70
CA PHE A 154 6.72 13.16 -10.27
C PHE A 154 6.44 12.70 -11.70
N MET A 155 5.18 12.34 -11.95
CA MET A 155 4.71 11.87 -13.25
C MET A 155 3.64 12.81 -13.81
N ASP A 156 3.71 13.10 -15.09
CA ASP A 156 2.66 13.81 -15.84
C ASP A 156 2.45 13.15 -17.21
N LYS A 157 1.20 12.99 -17.63
CA LYS A 157 0.81 12.41 -18.93
C LYS A 157 1.43 11.05 -19.25
N GLY A 158 1.67 10.24 -18.23
CA GLY A 158 2.25 8.90 -18.39
C GLY A 158 3.79 8.87 -18.51
N GLU A 159 4.45 10.00 -18.35
CA GLU A 159 5.91 10.12 -18.37
C GLU A 159 6.46 10.51 -17.01
N ILE A 160 7.67 10.04 -16.70
CA ILE A 160 8.42 10.49 -15.52
C ILE A 160 9.02 11.87 -15.87
N VAL A 161 8.58 12.89 -15.14
CA VAL A 161 9.02 14.28 -15.36
C VAL A 161 10.24 14.61 -14.51
N GLU A 162 10.24 14.16 -13.24
CA GLU A 162 11.32 14.42 -12.30
C GLU A 162 11.40 13.32 -11.24
N VAL A 163 12.63 13.01 -10.83
CA VAL A 163 12.91 12.11 -9.71
C VAL A 163 13.96 12.78 -8.85
N ASP A 164 13.69 12.95 -7.56
CA ASP A 164 14.66 13.50 -6.61
C ASP A 164 14.32 13.06 -5.18
N ASP A 165 15.22 13.36 -4.24
CA ASP A 165 14.94 13.31 -2.81
C ASP A 165 13.68 14.11 -2.46
N GLY A 166 12.92 13.65 -1.47
CA GLY A 166 11.67 14.27 -1.09
C GLY A 166 11.80 15.76 -0.79
N ASP A 167 12.74 16.14 0.06
CA ASP A 167 12.96 17.57 0.41
C ASP A 167 13.44 18.39 -0.78
N ILE A 168 14.32 17.85 -1.61
CA ILE A 168 14.87 18.55 -2.80
C ILE A 168 13.76 18.83 -3.81
N LEU A 169 12.94 17.82 -4.12
CA LEU A 169 11.86 17.98 -5.09
C LEU A 169 10.86 19.06 -4.68
N PHE A 170 10.57 19.19 -3.38
CA PHE A 170 9.65 20.22 -2.86
C PHE A 170 10.28 21.60 -2.72
N THR A 171 11.60 21.72 -2.43
CA THR A 171 12.25 22.99 -2.14
C THR A 171 12.98 23.58 -3.36
N ASN A 172 13.49 22.74 -4.24
CA ASN A 172 14.28 23.16 -5.41
C ASN A 172 14.02 22.27 -6.64
N PRO A 173 12.76 22.16 -7.10
CA PRO A 173 12.44 21.38 -8.28
C PRO A 173 13.14 21.92 -9.52
N LYS A 174 13.75 21.02 -10.29
CA LYS A 174 14.54 21.36 -11.49
C LYS A 174 13.64 21.57 -12.71
N ASN A 175 12.54 20.82 -12.81
CA ASN A 175 11.61 20.88 -13.92
C ASN A 175 10.54 21.96 -13.71
N GLU A 176 10.22 22.73 -14.75
CA GLU A 176 9.20 23.77 -14.67
C GLU A 176 7.81 23.21 -14.40
N ARG A 177 7.49 22.05 -14.98
CA ARG A 177 6.21 21.39 -14.77
C ARG A 177 6.03 20.93 -13.32
N THR A 178 7.11 20.46 -12.67
CA THR A 178 7.10 20.15 -11.23
C THR A 178 6.84 21.39 -10.40
N ARG A 179 7.49 22.51 -10.72
CA ARG A 179 7.26 23.82 -10.05
C ARG A 179 5.83 24.29 -10.18
N GLU A 180 5.26 24.21 -11.38
CA GLU A 180 3.85 24.56 -11.60
C GLU A 180 2.90 23.71 -10.75
N PHE A 181 3.12 22.40 -10.71
CA PHE A 181 2.32 21.48 -9.92
C PHE A 181 2.40 21.83 -8.41
N LEU A 182 3.61 22.03 -7.88
CA LEU A 182 3.82 22.29 -6.46
C LEU A 182 3.27 23.65 -6.01
N ARG A 183 3.24 24.67 -6.87
CA ARG A 183 2.61 25.98 -6.53
C ARG A 183 1.15 25.84 -6.10
N HIS A 184 0.43 24.83 -6.56
CA HIS A 184 -0.95 24.60 -6.15
C HIS A 184 -1.08 24.14 -4.69
N PHE A 185 0.02 23.67 -4.08
CA PHE A 185 0.07 23.20 -2.70
C PHE A 185 0.80 24.19 -1.75
N GLU A 186 1.45 25.23 -2.27
CA GLU A 186 2.17 26.23 -1.46
C GLU A 186 1.24 27.06 -0.55
N GLY A 187 -0.05 27.15 -0.87
CA GLY A 187 -1.05 27.83 -0.04
C GLY A 187 -1.41 27.11 1.26
N ASP A 188 -1.13 25.81 1.37
CA ASP A 188 -1.47 24.97 2.50
C ASP A 188 -0.28 24.71 3.46
N ALA A 189 0.70 25.62 3.52
CA ALA A 189 1.91 25.52 4.35
C ALA A 189 2.52 24.11 4.36
N LEU A 190 3.29 23.81 3.32
CA LEU A 190 4.10 22.58 3.19
C LEU A 190 5.13 22.42 4.32
#